data_e5fdd793f32cd4180c064d137deb8816
#
_entry.id   e5fdd793f32cd4180c064d137deb8816
#
_cell.length_a   1.000
_cell.length_b   1.000
_cell.length_c   1.000
_cell.angle_alpha   90.00
_cell.angle_beta   90.00
_cell.angle_gamma   90.00
#
_symmetry.space_group_name_H-M   'P 1'
#
loop_
_entity.id
_entity.type
_entity.pdbx_description
1 polymer ?
#
loop_
_entity_poly.entity_id
_entity_poly.type
_entity_poly.pdbx_seq_one_letter_code
_entity_poly.pdbx_strand_id
1 'polypeptide(L)'
;GAESHRTAPRLSFSVCPRASVRQLRLSISQHREKPALEAHHKQITVYSECVEGAPVIYLPVVMGDGSEVYERCQELDCPPFTLVAIGGLDWNRELSPWECEGTIRDAKPFGGQAAGFLDELLKQIIPQAESSLPQPPAWRGVAGYSLAGLFALWALWQTDVFERAASASGSLWFPGFIDYAHEHAMAVTPDAVYLSLGKKETKTPNRMMRHVLDDTRAMEALLVERGIPTTLELNPGNHFAQTNLRMARGIHWILTH
;
A
#
# COMPACT_ATOMS: atom_id res chain seq x y z
N GLY A 1 -31.64 -27.02 18.08
CA GLY A 1 -30.84 -27.04 16.88
C GLY A 1 -31.17 -25.83 16.03
N ALA A 2 -30.29 -24.80 16.01
CA ALA A 2 -30.35 -23.68 15.09
C ALA A 2 -29.07 -23.77 14.25
N GLU A 3 -29.23 -24.18 12.99
CA GLU A 3 -28.17 -24.12 11.99
C GLU A 3 -27.91 -22.66 11.63
N SER A 4 -26.72 -22.17 11.96
CA SER A 4 -26.24 -20.88 11.50
C SER A 4 -25.85 -21.00 10.01
N HIS A 5 -26.69 -20.50 9.11
CA HIS A 5 -26.31 -20.27 7.73
C HIS A 5 -25.18 -19.23 7.67
N ARG A 6 -23.96 -19.70 7.44
CA ARG A 6 -22.85 -18.84 7.00
C ARG A 6 -23.18 -18.39 5.57
N THR A 7 -23.56 -17.12 5.42
CA THR A 7 -23.66 -16.49 4.10
C THR A 7 -22.24 -16.33 3.54
N ALA A 8 -21.94 -17.10 2.51
CA ALA A 8 -20.71 -16.93 1.73
C ALA A 8 -20.71 -15.52 1.07
N PRO A 9 -19.55 -14.86 0.93
CA PRO A 9 -19.46 -13.56 0.28
C PRO A 9 -19.95 -13.67 -1.16
N ARG A 10 -20.79 -12.73 -1.59
CA ARG A 10 -21.26 -12.67 -2.98
C ARG A 10 -20.11 -12.22 -3.88
N LEU A 11 -19.68 -13.11 -4.76
CA LEU A 11 -18.74 -12.82 -5.82
C LEU A 11 -19.51 -12.18 -6.98
N SER A 12 -19.18 -10.96 -7.35
CA SER A 12 -19.69 -10.34 -8.58
C SER A 12 -18.54 -10.21 -9.59
N PHE A 13 -18.71 -10.82 -10.76
CA PHE A 13 -17.75 -10.71 -11.85
C PHE A 13 -18.25 -9.71 -12.86
N SER A 14 -17.42 -8.71 -13.21
CA SER A 14 -17.63 -7.88 -14.39
C SER A 14 -16.46 -8.07 -15.36
N VAL A 15 -16.76 -8.33 -16.63
CA VAL A 15 -15.74 -8.48 -17.67
C VAL A 15 -15.57 -7.12 -18.34
N CYS A 16 -14.38 -6.56 -18.30
CA CYS A 16 -14.04 -5.34 -19.04
C CYS A 16 -13.79 -5.69 -20.53
N PRO A 17 -14.26 -4.87 -21.51
CA PRO A 17 -14.23 -5.23 -22.94
C PRO A 17 -12.84 -5.18 -23.60
N ARG A 18 -11.76 -4.88 -22.91
CA ARG A 18 -10.39 -4.99 -23.46
C ARG A 18 -9.73 -6.26 -22.91
N ALA A 19 -9.51 -7.19 -23.80
CA ALA A 19 -8.82 -8.48 -23.67
C ALA A 19 -8.40 -8.89 -22.25
N SER A 20 -9.19 -9.79 -21.64
CA SER A 20 -8.83 -10.70 -20.53
C SER A 20 -8.48 -10.16 -19.14
N VAL A 21 -8.69 -8.89 -18.80
CA VAL A 21 -8.55 -8.44 -17.40
C VAL A 21 -9.79 -8.86 -16.61
N ARG A 22 -9.62 -9.67 -15.58
CA ARG A 22 -10.69 -9.98 -14.62
C ARG A 22 -10.66 -9.00 -13.47
N GLN A 23 -11.78 -8.30 -13.25
CA GLN A 23 -12.01 -7.49 -12.06
C GLN A 23 -12.89 -8.28 -11.08
N LEU A 24 -12.38 -8.52 -9.88
CA LEU A 24 -13.13 -9.15 -8.79
C LEU A 24 -13.30 -8.14 -7.66
N ARG A 25 -14.54 -7.94 -7.21
CA ARG A 25 -14.83 -7.11 -6.03
C ARG A 25 -15.21 -7.99 -4.87
N LEU A 26 -14.49 -7.85 -3.77
CA LEU A 26 -14.71 -8.54 -2.51
C LEU A 26 -15.05 -7.50 -1.43
N SER A 27 -16.02 -7.82 -0.58
CA SER A 27 -16.34 -6.97 0.59
C SER A 27 -16.09 -7.78 1.85
N ILE A 28 -15.24 -7.27 2.72
CA ILE A 28 -14.97 -7.86 4.02
C ILE A 28 -15.75 -7.09 5.09
N SER A 29 -16.70 -7.78 5.75
CA SER A 29 -17.43 -7.25 6.89
C SER A 29 -16.75 -7.71 8.17
N GLN A 30 -16.26 -6.77 8.99
CA GLN A 30 -15.82 -7.11 10.33
C GLN A 30 -17.04 -7.26 11.25
N HIS A 31 -17.33 -8.48 11.70
CA HIS A 31 -18.17 -8.71 12.86
C HIS A 31 -17.29 -8.61 14.12
N ARG A 32 -17.20 -7.42 14.71
CA ARG A 32 -16.79 -7.25 16.09
C ARG A 32 -18.02 -6.84 16.91
N GLU A 33 -18.42 -7.70 17.83
CA GLU A 33 -19.32 -7.34 18.92
C GLU A 33 -18.64 -6.32 19.83
N LYS A 34 -18.88 -5.02 19.56
CA LYS A 34 -18.78 -3.92 20.53
C LYS A 34 -19.46 -2.65 19.97
N PRO A 35 -19.93 -1.70 20.84
CA PRO A 35 -20.94 -0.72 20.49
C PRO A 35 -20.43 0.32 19.48
N ALA A 36 -21.26 0.59 18.49
CA ALA A 36 -21.40 1.78 17.65
C ALA A 36 -20.17 2.71 17.47
N LEU A 37 -19.08 2.22 16.90
CA LEU A 37 -18.22 2.99 16.01
C LEU A 37 -18.54 2.50 14.59
N GLU A 38 -18.67 3.44 13.64
CA GLU A 38 -18.99 3.14 12.25
C GLU A 38 -18.10 2.00 11.74
N ALA A 39 -18.71 0.88 11.37
CA ALA A 39 -18.00 -0.25 10.80
C ALA A 39 -17.53 0.16 9.40
N HIS A 40 -16.25 0.50 9.24
CA HIS A 40 -15.65 0.72 7.94
C HIS A 40 -15.60 -0.62 7.21
N HIS A 41 -16.38 -0.74 6.14
CA HIS A 41 -16.33 -1.91 5.26
C HIS A 41 -15.19 -1.73 4.26
N LYS A 42 -14.14 -2.54 4.37
CA LYS A 42 -13.06 -2.54 3.38
C LYS A 42 -13.57 -3.06 2.04
N GLN A 43 -13.19 -2.35 0.99
CA GLN A 43 -13.48 -2.71 -0.38
C GLN A 43 -12.20 -3.24 -1.02
N ILE A 44 -12.22 -4.49 -1.43
CA ILE A 44 -11.09 -5.13 -2.10
C ILE A 44 -11.43 -5.28 -3.58
N THR A 45 -10.61 -4.70 -4.43
CA THR A 45 -10.72 -4.85 -5.87
C THR A 45 -9.46 -5.51 -6.41
N VAL A 46 -9.63 -6.58 -7.17
CA VAL A 46 -8.53 -7.35 -7.75
C VAL A 46 -8.54 -7.14 -9.26
N TYR A 47 -7.43 -6.68 -9.82
CA TYR A 47 -7.15 -6.57 -11.25
C TYR A 47 -6.10 -7.60 -11.61
N SER A 48 -6.41 -8.54 -12.48
CA SER A 48 -5.50 -9.61 -12.86
C SER A 48 -5.67 -10.02 -14.30
N GLU A 49 -4.57 -10.24 -14.99
CA GLU A 49 -4.52 -10.88 -16.30
C GLU A 49 -4.54 -12.41 -16.21
N CYS A 50 -4.62 -12.95 -14.99
CA CYS A 50 -4.64 -14.38 -14.70
C CYS A 50 -3.43 -15.15 -15.27
N VAL A 51 -2.27 -14.51 -15.30
CA VAL A 51 -1.00 -15.16 -15.68
C VAL A 51 -0.50 -15.98 -14.49
N GLU A 52 -0.17 -17.24 -14.73
CA GLU A 52 0.33 -18.14 -13.70
C GLU A 52 1.64 -17.65 -13.09
N GLY A 53 1.72 -17.64 -11.76
CA GLY A 53 2.89 -17.19 -11.03
C GLY A 53 3.17 -15.68 -11.11
N ALA A 54 2.28 -14.89 -11.74
CA ALA A 54 2.44 -13.44 -11.74
C ALA A 54 2.47 -12.88 -10.31
N PRO A 55 3.33 -11.89 -10.01
CA PRO A 55 3.39 -11.31 -8.67
C PRO A 55 2.11 -10.58 -8.30
N VAL A 56 1.88 -10.42 -6.99
CA VAL A 56 0.74 -9.67 -6.45
C VAL A 56 1.23 -8.42 -5.74
N ILE A 57 0.66 -7.27 -6.09
CA ILE A 57 0.94 -5.98 -5.45
C ILE A 57 -0.29 -5.53 -4.65
N TYR A 58 -0.11 -5.32 -3.34
CA TYR A 58 -1.14 -4.82 -2.42
C TYR A 58 -1.04 -3.31 -2.31
N LEU A 59 -2.14 -2.61 -2.61
CA LEU A 59 -2.20 -1.14 -2.70
C LEU A 59 -3.35 -0.58 -1.87
N PRO A 60 -3.12 -0.06 -0.66
CA PRO A 60 -4.10 0.77 0.03
C PRO A 60 -4.39 2.05 -0.76
N VAL A 61 -5.69 2.33 -1.00
CA VAL A 61 -6.15 3.52 -1.74
C VAL A 61 -7.05 4.39 -0.88
N VAL A 62 -6.84 5.71 -0.93
CA VAL A 62 -7.65 6.68 -0.16
C VAL A 62 -9.00 6.89 -0.78
N MET A 63 -9.11 6.84 -2.10
CA MET A 63 -10.33 6.97 -2.89
C MET A 63 -10.28 6.07 -4.12
N GLY A 64 -11.45 5.75 -4.67
CA GLY A 64 -11.55 4.88 -5.84
C GLY A 64 -11.30 3.42 -5.50
N ASP A 65 -11.06 2.65 -6.54
CA ASP A 65 -10.87 1.19 -6.46
C ASP A 65 -9.51 0.74 -7.04
N GLY A 66 -8.59 1.67 -7.33
CA GLY A 66 -7.28 1.37 -7.90
C GLY A 66 -7.24 1.27 -9.41
N SER A 67 -8.38 1.37 -10.12
CA SER A 67 -8.45 1.28 -11.59
C SER A 67 -7.51 2.24 -12.30
N GLU A 68 -7.47 3.51 -11.87
CA GLU A 68 -6.62 4.52 -12.50
C GLU A 68 -5.11 4.19 -12.37
N VAL A 69 -4.69 3.61 -11.25
CA VAL A 69 -3.29 3.15 -11.09
C VAL A 69 -3.03 1.96 -12.00
N TYR A 70 -3.95 1.00 -12.05
CA TYR A 70 -3.81 -0.16 -12.92
C TYR A 70 -3.75 0.22 -14.41
N GLU A 71 -4.61 1.14 -14.87
CA GLU A 71 -4.59 1.68 -16.23
C GLU A 71 -3.24 2.35 -16.55
N ARG A 72 -2.68 3.14 -15.61
CA ARG A 72 -1.33 3.72 -15.78
C ARG A 72 -0.24 2.66 -15.84
N CYS A 73 -0.35 1.55 -15.11
CA CYS A 73 0.58 0.43 -15.24
C CYS A 73 0.49 -0.21 -16.64
N GLN A 74 -0.72 -0.35 -17.20
CA GLN A 74 -0.90 -0.84 -18.57
C GLN A 74 -0.30 0.12 -19.61
N GLU A 75 -0.45 1.44 -19.43
CA GLU A 75 0.17 2.45 -20.31
C GLU A 75 1.72 2.46 -20.23
N LEU A 76 2.28 2.00 -19.11
CA LEU A 76 3.73 1.87 -18.92
C LEU A 76 4.28 0.50 -19.34
N ASP A 77 3.46 -0.35 -19.97
CA ASP A 77 3.82 -1.71 -20.37
C ASP A 77 4.42 -2.53 -19.22
N CYS A 78 3.82 -2.44 -18.02
CA CYS A 78 4.23 -3.24 -16.89
C CYS A 78 4.20 -4.74 -17.22
N PRO A 79 5.17 -5.54 -16.76
CA PRO A 79 5.06 -7.00 -16.80
C PRO A 79 3.75 -7.48 -16.18
N PRO A 80 3.20 -8.64 -16.56
CA PRO A 80 1.99 -9.18 -15.98
C PRO A 80 2.06 -9.27 -14.45
N PHE A 81 1.04 -8.74 -13.77
CA PHE A 81 0.92 -8.77 -12.32
C PHE A 81 -0.55 -8.73 -11.89
N THR A 82 -0.81 -9.01 -10.64
CA THR A 82 -2.11 -8.79 -10.01
C THR A 82 -2.03 -7.58 -9.10
N LEU A 83 -2.93 -6.61 -9.26
CA LEU A 83 -3.12 -5.50 -8.33
C LEU A 83 -4.28 -5.80 -7.40
N VAL A 84 -4.04 -5.75 -6.10
CA VAL A 84 -5.06 -5.83 -5.05
C VAL A 84 -5.20 -4.46 -4.41
N ALA A 85 -6.19 -3.69 -4.86
CA ALA A 85 -6.49 -2.38 -4.31
C ALA A 85 -7.42 -2.50 -3.09
N ILE A 86 -7.07 -1.80 -2.00
CA ILE A 86 -7.73 -1.88 -0.69
C ILE A 86 -8.25 -0.50 -0.32
N GLY A 87 -9.56 -0.31 -0.44
CA GLY A 87 -10.28 0.91 -0.08
C GLY A 87 -11.07 0.77 1.23
N GLY A 88 -11.71 1.89 1.66
CA GLY A 88 -12.55 1.90 2.87
C GLY A 88 -11.75 1.90 4.18
N LEU A 89 -10.50 2.35 4.15
CA LEU A 89 -9.61 2.46 5.32
C LEU A 89 -9.90 3.73 6.12
N ASP A 90 -9.83 3.64 7.44
CA ASP A 90 -9.60 4.82 8.29
C ASP A 90 -8.13 5.24 8.14
N TRP A 91 -7.90 6.12 7.15
CA TRP A 91 -6.58 6.45 6.62
C TRP A 91 -5.54 6.81 7.68
N ASN A 92 -5.87 7.76 8.56
CA ASN A 92 -4.94 8.20 9.59
C ASN A 92 -4.74 7.16 10.70
N ARG A 93 -5.73 6.33 10.94
CA ARG A 93 -5.71 5.36 12.02
C ARG A 93 -5.02 4.06 11.61
N GLU A 94 -5.40 3.51 10.47
CA GLU A 94 -4.99 2.16 10.06
C GLU A 94 -3.66 2.13 9.28
N LEU A 95 -3.14 3.29 8.85
CA LEU A 95 -1.89 3.35 8.10
C LEU A 95 -0.73 4.00 8.88
N SER A 96 -0.97 4.46 10.11
CA SER A 96 0.07 5.02 10.97
C SER A 96 0.64 3.96 11.92
N PRO A 97 1.98 3.85 12.03
CA PRO A 97 2.65 2.86 12.86
C PRO A 97 2.33 2.99 14.35
N TRP A 98 2.19 4.21 14.86
CA TRP A 98 1.88 4.56 16.25
C TRP A 98 1.04 5.82 16.32
N GLU A 99 0.51 6.09 17.51
CA GLU A 99 -0.26 7.30 17.76
C GLU A 99 0.62 8.54 17.66
N CYS A 100 0.11 9.57 17.03
CA CYS A 100 0.76 10.85 16.88
C CYS A 100 -0.26 11.96 16.71
N GLU A 101 0.06 13.16 17.23
CA GLU A 101 -0.74 14.36 17.01
C GLU A 101 -0.92 14.66 15.52
N GLY A 102 -2.03 15.29 15.19
CA GLY A 102 -2.28 15.75 13.82
C GLY A 102 -1.23 16.77 13.35
N THR A 103 -0.94 16.75 12.05
CA THR A 103 0.11 17.61 11.46
C THR A 103 -0.18 19.09 11.47
N ILE A 104 -1.44 19.48 11.62
CA ILE A 104 -1.88 20.88 11.76
C ILE A 104 -2.91 20.97 12.91
N ARG A 105 -3.10 22.19 13.41
CA ARG A 105 -4.12 22.46 14.42
C ARG A 105 -5.48 21.99 13.90
N ASP A 106 -6.22 21.28 14.72
CA ASP A 106 -7.55 20.70 14.40
C ASP A 106 -7.55 19.56 13.35
N ALA A 107 -6.40 19.06 12.92
CA ALA A 107 -6.32 17.84 12.12
C ALA A 107 -6.62 16.61 12.98
N LYS A 108 -7.26 15.61 12.39
CA LYS A 108 -7.45 14.32 13.05
C LYS A 108 -6.08 13.71 13.41
N PRO A 109 -5.90 13.21 14.64
CA PRO A 109 -4.66 12.55 15.03
C PRO A 109 -4.43 11.26 14.22
N PHE A 110 -3.21 10.79 14.26
CA PHE A 110 -2.86 9.47 13.75
C PHE A 110 -3.14 8.41 14.83
N GLY A 111 -3.85 7.36 14.48
CA GLY A 111 -4.39 6.42 15.47
C GLY A 111 -3.50 5.21 15.79
N GLY A 112 -2.34 5.05 15.13
CA GLY A 112 -1.35 4.02 15.48
C GLY A 112 -1.81 2.58 15.31
N GLN A 113 -2.72 2.29 14.38
CA GLN A 113 -3.29 0.94 14.22
C GLN A 113 -2.81 0.20 12.97
N ALA A 114 -1.67 0.59 12.42
CA ALA A 114 -1.09 -0.10 11.27
C ALA A 114 -0.84 -1.58 11.54
N ALA A 115 -0.46 -1.96 12.74
CA ALA A 115 -0.30 -3.37 13.11
C ALA A 115 -1.61 -4.17 13.02
N GLY A 116 -2.74 -3.57 13.41
CA GLY A 116 -4.05 -4.19 13.29
C GLY A 116 -4.49 -4.37 11.84
N PHE A 117 -4.24 -3.36 11.00
CA PHE A 117 -4.50 -3.46 9.57
C PHE A 117 -3.57 -4.47 8.89
N LEU A 118 -2.29 -4.51 9.25
CA LEU A 118 -1.35 -5.50 8.73
C LEU A 118 -1.80 -6.92 9.08
N ASP A 119 -2.24 -7.16 10.32
CA ASP A 119 -2.76 -8.47 10.73
C ASP A 119 -3.98 -8.90 9.91
N GLU A 120 -4.92 -7.97 9.66
CA GLU A 120 -6.06 -8.21 8.78
C GLU A 120 -5.63 -8.47 7.32
N LEU A 121 -4.65 -7.69 6.81
CA LEU A 121 -4.08 -7.87 5.48
C LEU A 121 -3.50 -9.28 5.32
N LEU A 122 -2.69 -9.72 6.28
CA LEU A 122 -2.03 -11.01 6.25
C LEU A 122 -3.00 -12.19 6.44
N LYS A 123 -3.98 -12.08 7.34
CA LYS A 123 -4.83 -13.21 7.73
C LYS A 123 -6.14 -13.33 6.95
N GLN A 124 -6.59 -12.24 6.33
CA GLN A 124 -7.90 -12.20 5.68
C GLN A 124 -7.79 -11.75 4.21
N ILE A 125 -7.19 -10.57 3.95
CA ILE A 125 -7.20 -9.98 2.61
C ILE A 125 -6.34 -10.79 1.64
N ILE A 126 -5.09 -11.11 2.01
CA ILE A 126 -4.17 -11.90 1.18
C ILE A 126 -4.77 -13.26 0.83
N PRO A 127 -5.18 -14.11 1.80
CA PRO A 127 -5.76 -15.40 1.47
C PRO A 127 -7.01 -15.31 0.59
N GLN A 128 -7.88 -14.30 0.83
CA GLN A 128 -9.09 -14.13 0.06
C GLN A 128 -8.81 -13.66 -1.37
N ALA A 129 -7.93 -12.67 -1.55
CA ALA A 129 -7.57 -12.16 -2.87
C ALA A 129 -6.87 -13.23 -3.70
N GLU A 130 -5.94 -13.97 -3.12
CA GLU A 130 -5.18 -15.01 -3.81
C GLU A 130 -5.96 -16.28 -4.08
N SER A 131 -7.04 -16.55 -3.34
CA SER A 131 -7.91 -17.72 -3.61
C SER A 131 -8.53 -17.70 -5.01
N SER A 132 -8.58 -16.55 -5.67
CA SER A 132 -9.10 -16.39 -7.03
C SER A 132 -8.02 -16.55 -8.12
N LEU A 133 -6.75 -16.65 -7.75
CA LEU A 133 -5.64 -16.80 -8.67
C LEU A 133 -5.46 -18.28 -9.09
N PRO A 134 -4.97 -18.52 -10.32
CA PRO A 134 -4.77 -19.89 -10.81
C PRO A 134 -3.67 -20.63 -10.04
N GLN A 135 -2.67 -19.92 -9.53
CA GLN A 135 -1.55 -20.42 -8.74
C GLN A 135 -1.11 -19.38 -7.70
N PRO A 136 -0.38 -19.76 -6.65
CA PRO A 136 0.29 -18.83 -5.76
C PRO A 136 1.18 -17.84 -6.53
N PRO A 137 1.29 -16.57 -6.11
CA PRO A 137 2.17 -15.60 -6.75
C PRO A 137 3.64 -16.00 -6.58
N ALA A 138 4.49 -15.62 -7.56
CA ALA A 138 5.93 -15.81 -7.46
C ALA A 138 6.53 -15.03 -6.27
N TRP A 139 6.00 -13.83 -6.02
CA TRP A 139 6.33 -12.98 -4.89
C TRP A 139 5.22 -11.97 -4.61
N ARG A 140 5.27 -11.33 -3.44
CA ARG A 140 4.31 -10.30 -3.03
C ARG A 140 5.02 -8.97 -2.83
N GLY A 141 4.39 -7.90 -3.34
CA GLY A 141 4.82 -6.54 -3.08
C GLY A 141 3.76 -5.74 -2.36
N VAL A 142 4.19 -4.71 -1.65
CA VAL A 142 3.33 -3.71 -1.05
C VAL A 142 3.66 -2.34 -1.62
N ALA A 143 2.63 -1.59 -2.03
CA ALA A 143 2.79 -0.29 -2.63
C ALA A 143 1.88 0.73 -1.95
N GLY A 144 2.26 2.00 -1.93
CA GLY A 144 1.42 3.01 -1.34
C GLY A 144 1.83 4.44 -1.67
N TYR A 145 0.84 5.33 -1.63
CA TYR A 145 1.02 6.77 -1.78
C TYR A 145 0.83 7.47 -0.43
N SER A 146 1.64 8.48 -0.13
CA SER A 146 1.51 9.27 1.10
C SER A 146 1.63 8.41 2.36
N LEU A 147 0.62 8.39 3.23
CA LEU A 147 0.61 7.58 4.45
C LEU A 147 0.62 6.06 4.14
N ALA A 148 0.00 5.64 3.03
CA ALA A 148 0.13 4.26 2.57
C ALA A 148 1.56 3.93 2.10
N GLY A 149 2.32 4.92 1.62
CA GLY A 149 3.74 4.76 1.32
C GLY A 149 4.61 4.59 2.56
N LEU A 150 4.27 5.27 3.66
CA LEU A 150 4.85 5.01 4.98
C LEU A 150 4.53 3.59 5.45
N PHE A 151 3.25 3.18 5.38
CA PHE A 151 2.81 1.84 5.75
C PHE A 151 3.54 0.76 4.94
N ALA A 152 3.69 0.95 3.62
CA ALA A 152 4.37 0.00 2.76
C ALA A 152 5.83 -0.25 3.19
N LEU A 153 6.56 0.79 3.56
CA LEU A 153 7.91 0.63 4.09
C LEU A 153 7.90 0.03 5.49
N TRP A 154 7.05 0.54 6.40
CA TRP A 154 6.96 0.05 7.76
C TRP A 154 6.65 -1.45 7.83
N ALA A 155 5.82 -1.96 6.91
CA ALA A 155 5.47 -3.37 6.83
C ALA A 155 6.70 -4.28 6.64
N LEU A 156 7.77 -3.81 5.99
CA LEU A 156 9.01 -4.57 5.81
C LEU A 156 9.76 -4.84 7.14
N TRP A 157 9.48 -4.08 8.19
CA TRP A 157 9.98 -4.31 9.55
C TRP A 157 9.07 -5.24 10.36
N GLN A 158 7.85 -5.52 9.89
CA GLN A 158 6.85 -6.27 10.65
C GLN A 158 6.64 -7.70 10.15
N THR A 159 6.88 -7.95 8.87
CA THR A 159 6.56 -9.24 8.23
C THR A 159 7.53 -9.55 7.09
N ASP A 160 7.75 -10.82 6.86
CA ASP A 160 8.53 -11.37 5.74
C ASP A 160 7.69 -11.70 4.50
N VAL A 161 6.41 -11.33 4.51
CA VAL A 161 5.47 -11.67 3.43
C VAL A 161 5.68 -10.82 2.17
N PHE A 162 6.24 -9.61 2.31
CA PHE A 162 6.46 -8.69 1.18
C PHE A 162 7.93 -8.64 0.80
N GLU A 163 8.23 -9.10 -0.40
CA GLU A 163 9.59 -9.17 -0.94
C GLU A 163 10.01 -7.87 -1.62
N ARG A 164 9.05 -7.02 -2.03
CA ARG A 164 9.31 -5.72 -2.67
C ARG A 164 8.36 -4.64 -2.19
N ALA A 165 8.81 -3.39 -2.18
CA ALA A 165 7.97 -2.27 -1.78
C ALA A 165 8.11 -1.04 -2.68
N ALA A 166 7.00 -0.32 -2.88
CA ALA A 166 6.98 0.96 -3.57
C ALA A 166 6.31 2.04 -2.70
N SER A 167 7.08 3.05 -2.30
CA SER A 167 6.61 4.21 -1.53
C SER A 167 6.66 5.46 -2.40
N ALA A 168 5.50 5.84 -2.95
CA ALA A 168 5.38 7.05 -3.75
C ALA A 168 4.94 8.22 -2.86
N SER A 169 5.73 9.29 -2.83
CA SER A 169 5.49 10.47 -1.96
C SER A 169 5.17 10.06 -0.52
N GLY A 170 5.86 9.03 -0.01
CA GLY A 170 5.63 8.47 1.31
C GLY A 170 5.76 9.51 2.42
N SER A 171 4.90 9.42 3.42
CA SER A 171 4.90 10.33 4.59
C SER A 171 6.06 10.03 5.54
N LEU A 172 7.30 9.98 5.02
CA LEU A 172 8.49 9.59 5.80
C LEU A 172 8.90 10.63 6.85
N TRP A 173 8.30 11.83 6.78
CA TRP A 173 8.34 12.85 7.84
C TRP A 173 7.59 12.41 9.12
N PHE A 174 6.94 11.25 9.13
CA PHE A 174 6.18 10.76 10.28
C PHE A 174 7.10 10.62 11.50
N PRO A 175 6.73 11.23 12.66
CA PRO A 175 7.64 11.38 13.78
C PRO A 175 8.22 10.06 14.28
N GLY A 176 9.55 9.99 14.36
CA GLY A 176 10.28 8.84 14.87
C GLY A 176 10.43 7.68 13.89
N PHE A 177 9.87 7.76 12.64
CA PHE A 177 9.93 6.62 11.73
C PHE A 177 11.36 6.34 11.22
N ILE A 178 12.13 7.37 10.91
CA ILE A 178 13.52 7.20 10.46
C ILE A 178 14.38 6.63 11.59
N ASP A 179 14.25 7.13 12.81
CA ASP A 179 14.95 6.60 13.98
C ASP A 179 14.58 5.13 14.22
N TYR A 180 13.27 4.82 14.20
CA TYR A 180 12.77 3.45 14.29
C TYR A 180 13.42 2.53 13.24
N ALA A 181 13.50 2.97 11.99
CA ALA A 181 14.07 2.20 10.90
C ALA A 181 15.58 1.92 11.08
N HIS A 182 16.31 2.85 11.68
CA HIS A 182 17.72 2.67 12.02
C HIS A 182 17.93 1.70 13.20
N GLU A 183 17.09 1.83 14.24
CA GLU A 183 17.24 1.09 15.50
C GLU A 183 16.78 -0.37 15.42
N HIS A 184 15.93 -0.69 14.45
CA HIS A 184 15.31 -2.01 14.35
C HIS A 184 15.77 -2.78 13.11
N ALA A 185 15.92 -4.10 13.27
CA ALA A 185 16.14 -5.00 12.14
C ALA A 185 14.84 -5.13 11.32
N MET A 186 14.99 -5.24 10.01
CA MET A 186 13.85 -5.58 9.13
C MET A 186 13.45 -7.05 9.32
N ALA A 187 12.17 -7.35 9.18
CA ALA A 187 11.67 -8.73 9.21
C ALA A 187 12.08 -9.51 7.95
N VAL A 188 12.30 -8.79 6.85
CA VAL A 188 12.75 -9.33 5.56
C VAL A 188 13.82 -8.41 4.98
N THR A 189 14.76 -8.95 4.23
CA THR A 189 15.58 -8.15 3.31
C THR A 189 14.86 -8.12 1.97
N PRO A 190 14.23 -6.99 1.59
CA PRO A 190 13.47 -6.94 0.34
C PRO A 190 14.41 -6.99 -0.88
N ASP A 191 13.93 -7.59 -1.97
CA ASP A 191 14.67 -7.65 -3.22
C ASP A 191 14.80 -6.28 -3.91
N ALA A 192 13.79 -5.41 -3.73
CA ALA A 192 13.77 -4.08 -4.33
C ALA A 192 12.85 -3.11 -3.58
N VAL A 193 13.31 -1.86 -3.40
CA VAL A 193 12.51 -0.78 -2.81
C VAL A 193 12.55 0.46 -3.70
N TYR A 194 11.37 0.92 -4.11
CA TYR A 194 11.21 2.18 -4.83
C TYR A 194 10.74 3.28 -3.90
N LEU A 195 11.40 4.43 -4.00
CA LEU A 195 11.03 5.67 -3.32
C LEU A 195 10.76 6.76 -4.37
N SER A 196 9.77 7.59 -4.16
CA SER A 196 9.64 8.80 -4.97
C SER A 196 9.10 9.97 -4.19
N LEU A 197 9.39 11.20 -4.67
CA LEU A 197 8.93 12.43 -4.08
C LEU A 197 8.74 13.52 -5.13
N GLY A 198 7.81 14.43 -4.93
CA GLY A 198 7.65 15.61 -5.76
C GLY A 198 8.66 16.71 -5.36
N LYS A 199 9.34 17.30 -6.35
CA LYS A 199 10.35 18.36 -6.13
C LYS A 199 9.83 19.59 -5.39
N LYS A 200 8.50 19.76 -5.28
CA LYS A 200 7.89 20.89 -4.58
C LYS A 200 7.22 20.49 -3.25
N GLU A 201 7.37 19.26 -2.79
CA GLU A 201 6.71 18.79 -1.55
C GLU A 201 7.27 19.45 -0.28
N THR A 202 8.54 19.79 -0.29
CA THR A 202 9.16 20.57 0.81
C THR A 202 8.63 22.01 0.90
N LYS A 203 7.95 22.52 -0.15
CA LYS A 203 7.35 23.87 -0.17
C LYS A 203 5.97 23.84 0.50
N THR A 204 5.94 23.55 1.78
CA THR A 204 4.73 23.50 2.61
C THR A 204 4.88 24.40 3.84
N PRO A 205 3.81 25.04 4.33
CA PRO A 205 3.83 25.75 5.61
C PRO A 205 3.97 24.81 6.80
N ASN A 206 3.66 23.54 6.65
CA ASN A 206 3.76 22.54 7.71
C ASN A 206 5.24 22.23 8.02
N ARG A 207 5.64 22.48 9.27
CA ARG A 207 7.05 22.32 9.70
C ARG A 207 7.52 20.87 9.65
N MET A 208 6.68 19.91 9.99
CA MET A 208 7.01 18.47 9.95
C MET A 208 7.22 18.02 8.51
N MET A 209 6.28 18.34 7.63
CA MET A 209 6.32 17.91 6.23
C MET A 209 7.47 18.52 5.41
N ARG A 210 8.07 19.63 5.87
CA ARG A 210 9.22 20.25 5.18
C ARG A 210 10.43 19.33 5.09
N HIS A 211 10.60 18.43 6.05
CA HIS A 211 11.73 17.51 6.12
C HIS A 211 11.55 16.27 5.25
N VAL A 212 10.41 16.13 4.57
CA VAL A 212 10.09 14.91 3.80
C VAL A 212 11.18 14.49 2.82
N LEU A 213 11.90 15.42 2.20
CA LEU A 213 12.99 15.09 1.29
C LEU A 213 14.22 14.55 2.04
N ASP A 214 14.55 15.16 3.17
CA ASP A 214 15.69 14.74 4.00
C ASP A 214 15.42 13.37 4.61
N ASP A 215 14.20 13.15 5.11
CA ASP A 215 13.76 11.87 5.65
C ASP A 215 13.73 10.77 4.56
N THR A 216 13.27 11.12 3.34
CA THR A 216 13.25 10.17 2.23
C THR A 216 14.67 9.79 1.80
N ARG A 217 15.62 10.73 1.79
CA ARG A 217 17.04 10.47 1.51
C ARG A 217 17.72 9.67 2.62
N ALA A 218 17.35 9.92 3.88
CA ALA A 218 17.84 9.12 5.00
C ALA A 218 17.39 7.67 4.88
N MET A 219 16.12 7.44 4.50
CA MET A 219 15.62 6.10 4.22
C MET A 219 16.32 5.45 3.02
N GLU A 220 16.51 6.16 1.91
CA GLU A 220 17.27 5.68 0.76
C GLU A 220 18.69 5.23 1.18
N ALA A 221 19.39 6.09 1.91
CA ALA A 221 20.73 5.81 2.40
C ALA A 221 20.78 4.56 3.29
N LEU A 222 19.84 4.41 4.22
CA LEU A 222 19.71 3.24 5.09
C LEU A 222 19.49 1.95 4.29
N LEU A 223 18.61 1.98 3.30
CA LEU A 223 18.31 0.80 2.47
C LEU A 223 19.53 0.40 1.63
N VAL A 224 20.21 1.38 1.03
CA VAL A 224 21.44 1.15 0.26
C VAL A 224 22.56 0.61 1.16
N GLU A 225 22.75 1.16 2.37
CA GLU A 225 23.71 0.65 3.36
C GLU A 225 23.45 -0.82 3.72
N ARG A 226 22.19 -1.22 3.78
CA ARG A 226 21.76 -2.61 4.00
C ARG A 226 21.90 -3.50 2.77
N GLY A 227 22.40 -2.99 1.65
CA GLY A 227 22.58 -3.72 0.39
C GLY A 227 21.30 -3.98 -0.38
N ILE A 228 20.22 -3.24 -0.08
CA ILE A 228 18.92 -3.39 -0.74
C ILE A 228 18.90 -2.57 -2.03
N PRO A 229 18.60 -3.17 -3.20
CA PRO A 229 18.36 -2.45 -4.44
C PRO A 229 17.29 -1.38 -4.25
N THR A 230 17.70 -0.10 -4.33
CA THR A 230 16.84 1.03 -3.99
C THR A 230 17.00 2.15 -5.02
N THR A 231 15.92 2.84 -5.35
CA THR A 231 15.93 4.05 -6.15
C THR A 231 15.07 5.15 -5.52
N LEU A 232 15.49 6.41 -5.69
CA LEU A 232 14.70 7.59 -5.34
C LEU A 232 14.43 8.43 -6.58
N GLU A 233 13.18 8.45 -7.05
CA GLU A 233 12.74 9.27 -8.18
C GLU A 233 12.18 10.61 -7.72
N LEU A 234 12.78 11.74 -8.16
CA LEU A 234 12.28 13.07 -7.89
C LEU A 234 11.41 13.58 -9.05
N ASN A 235 10.09 13.54 -8.84
CA ASN A 235 9.08 13.91 -9.83
C ASN A 235 8.82 15.42 -9.91
N PRO A 236 8.38 15.97 -11.05
CA PRO A 236 7.86 17.32 -11.12
C PRO A 236 6.60 17.48 -10.25
N GLY A 237 6.40 18.70 -9.68
CA GLY A 237 5.16 19.05 -8.97
C GLY A 237 5.23 18.86 -7.46
N ASN A 238 4.07 19.01 -6.83
CA ASN A 238 3.84 18.87 -5.39
C ASN A 238 3.26 17.48 -5.05
N HIS A 239 2.85 17.32 -3.80
CA HIS A 239 2.28 16.07 -3.28
C HIS A 239 1.07 15.52 -4.06
N PHE A 240 0.30 16.38 -4.70
CA PHE A 240 -0.94 16.01 -5.40
C PHE A 240 -0.77 15.90 -6.92
N ALA A 241 0.45 16.09 -7.44
CA ALA A 241 0.69 16.07 -8.87
C ALA A 241 0.89 14.64 -9.39
N GLN A 242 0.04 14.21 -10.33
CA GLN A 242 0.18 12.92 -11.05
C GLN A 242 0.29 11.69 -10.13
N THR A 243 -0.50 11.64 -9.08
CA THR A 243 -0.41 10.61 -8.02
C THR A 243 -0.48 9.19 -8.58
N ASN A 244 -1.44 8.91 -9.47
CA ASN A 244 -1.63 7.58 -10.06
C ASN A 244 -0.47 7.19 -10.99
N LEU A 245 0.07 8.14 -11.78
CA LEU A 245 1.22 7.89 -12.63
C LEU A 245 2.50 7.63 -11.81
N ARG A 246 2.71 8.39 -10.73
CA ARG A 246 3.85 8.16 -9.83
C ARG A 246 3.77 6.81 -9.13
N MET A 247 2.55 6.41 -8.71
CA MET A 247 2.35 5.09 -8.12
C MET A 247 2.61 3.99 -9.14
N ALA A 248 2.09 4.13 -10.36
CA ALA A 248 2.31 3.18 -11.44
C ALA A 248 3.80 3.03 -11.80
N ARG A 249 4.58 4.13 -11.81
CA ARG A 249 6.04 4.08 -12.00
C ARG A 249 6.73 3.29 -10.90
N GLY A 250 6.30 3.47 -9.65
CA GLY A 250 6.82 2.68 -8.53
C GLY A 250 6.52 1.20 -8.69
N ILE A 251 5.30 0.86 -9.06
CA ILE A 251 4.89 -0.52 -9.35
C ILE A 251 5.70 -1.08 -10.53
N HIS A 252 5.82 -0.34 -11.64
CA HIS A 252 6.63 -0.76 -12.78
C HIS A 252 8.07 -1.04 -12.37
N TRP A 253 8.67 -0.16 -11.57
CA TRP A 253 10.06 -0.33 -11.15
C TRP A 253 10.25 -1.58 -10.30
N ILE A 254 9.40 -1.83 -9.30
CA ILE A 254 9.51 -3.05 -8.47
C ILE A 254 9.13 -4.34 -9.23
N LEU A 255 8.40 -4.24 -10.34
CA LEU A 255 8.12 -5.40 -11.21
C LEU A 255 9.32 -5.78 -12.08
N THR A 256 10.23 -4.84 -12.36
CA THR A 256 11.33 -5.00 -13.32
C THR A 256 12.71 -5.12 -12.67
N HIS A 257 12.83 -4.98 -11.34
CA HIS A 257 14.07 -5.09 -10.57
C HIS A 257 13.94 -6.14 -9.49
#